data_898eede78aab47bc6469726184b05fc1
#
_entry.id   898eede78aab47bc6469726184b05fc1
#
_cell.length_a   1.000
_cell.length_b   1.000
_cell.length_c   1.000
_cell.angle_alpha   90.00
_cell.angle_beta   90.00
_cell.angle_gamma   90.00
#
_symmetry.space_group_name_H-M   'P 1'
#
loop_
_entity.id
_entity.type
_entity.pdbx_description
1 polymer ?
#
loop_
_entity_poly.entity_id
_entity_poly.type
_entity_poly.pdbx_seq_one_letter_code
_entity_poly.pdbx_strand_id
1 'polypeptide(L)'
;EGRLDVKVYYNGELYGGDATAAVTTMQDGGLDMLCLATMWYASFDSAFNVINTPYLFSSIDAARAYLNDPVSQPLWDAVEGMGVKFLAAWTRSFRMTTNNVRPITCPDDFKGIKLRTPGNQMYLTFFNACGASATPMSFSEVYTALQTNTIDGQENPADVPYSSSFYEVQKYISATNHIAEAWVVGMNPDKFASLDEDLQTLIAETAQEMQQWKLDYDNATDQADIDFMVEKGMEYNELDEAGFAAFQEVSKSLYPEFQKIVDNDDLWNSTIEFAANH
;
A
#
# COMPACT_ATOMS: atom_id res chain seq x y z
N GLU A 1 25.81 -18.14 11.92
CA GLU A 1 24.98 -18.33 13.13
C GLU A 1 25.41 -17.28 14.17
N GLY A 2 24.49 -16.32 14.48
CA GLY A 2 24.76 -15.22 15.41
C GLY A 2 25.67 -14.10 14.86
N ARG A 3 25.98 -14.09 13.56
CA ARG A 3 26.75 -13.02 12.91
C ARG A 3 25.86 -11.83 12.54
N LEU A 4 24.55 -12.04 12.42
CA LEU A 4 23.56 -11.01 12.15
C LEU A 4 22.46 -11.11 13.21
N ASP A 5 22.13 -9.97 13.84
CA ASP A 5 21.01 -9.82 14.76
C ASP A 5 20.09 -8.73 14.21
N VAL A 6 18.89 -9.10 13.79
CA VAL A 6 17.90 -8.17 13.22
C VAL A 6 16.87 -7.84 14.28
N LYS A 7 16.82 -6.58 14.69
CA LYS A 7 15.79 -6.05 15.60
C LYS A 7 14.71 -5.36 14.80
N VAL A 8 13.49 -5.81 14.98
CA VAL A 8 12.32 -5.26 14.28
C VAL A 8 11.60 -4.27 15.18
N TYR A 9 11.32 -3.09 14.64
CA TYR A 9 10.54 -2.04 15.28
C TYR A 9 9.29 -1.78 14.44
N TYR A 10 8.17 -1.56 15.11
CA TYR A 10 6.86 -1.45 14.46
C TYR A 10 6.34 -0.02 14.51
N ASN A 11 5.31 0.26 13.70
CA ASN A 11 4.53 1.50 13.75
C ASN A 11 5.34 2.80 13.68
N GLY A 12 6.53 2.75 13.08
CA GLY A 12 7.36 3.93 12.90
C GLY A 12 8.06 4.44 14.16
N GLU A 13 8.26 3.61 15.18
CA GLU A 13 8.91 3.99 16.44
C GLU A 13 10.25 4.73 16.24
N LEU A 14 11.03 4.32 15.22
CA LEU A 14 12.38 4.89 14.99
C LEU A 14 12.37 6.19 14.18
N TYR A 15 11.22 6.58 13.60
CA TYR A 15 11.08 7.81 12.81
C TYR A 15 9.82 8.63 13.17
N GLY A 16 9.35 8.48 14.42
CA GLY A 16 8.27 9.30 14.97
C GLY A 16 6.88 9.06 14.36
N GLY A 17 6.67 7.92 13.66
CA GLY A 17 5.40 7.57 13.02
C GLY A 17 5.12 8.33 11.71
N ASP A 18 6.03 9.19 11.25
CA ASP A 18 5.94 9.88 9.97
C ASP A 18 6.63 9.05 8.88
N ALA A 19 5.85 8.37 8.05
CA ALA A 19 6.36 7.49 7.01
C ALA A 19 7.23 8.21 5.96
N THR A 20 7.03 9.52 5.74
CA THR A 20 7.89 10.29 4.83
C THR A 20 9.27 10.53 5.43
N ALA A 21 9.39 10.61 6.75
CA ALA A 21 10.67 10.71 7.44
C ALA A 21 11.47 9.38 7.44
N ALA A 22 10.82 8.24 7.19
CA ALA A 22 11.46 6.93 7.25
C ALA A 22 12.61 6.80 6.24
N VAL A 23 12.39 7.20 4.98
CA VAL A 23 13.39 7.15 3.91
C VAL A 23 14.58 8.05 4.25
N THR A 24 14.33 9.29 4.67
CA THR A 24 15.38 10.23 5.08
C THR A 24 16.17 9.70 6.28
N THR A 25 15.48 9.12 7.29
CA THR A 25 16.14 8.52 8.46
C THR A 25 17.06 7.36 8.05
N MET A 26 16.66 6.56 7.05
CA MET A 26 17.51 5.50 6.52
C MET A 26 18.71 6.07 5.73
N GLN A 27 18.50 7.09 4.91
CA GLN A 27 19.58 7.80 4.19
C GLN A 27 20.65 8.32 5.16
N ASP A 28 20.21 8.88 6.29
CA ASP A 28 21.10 9.43 7.33
C ASP A 28 21.75 8.35 8.22
N GLY A 29 21.47 7.08 7.98
CA GLY A 29 22.00 5.94 8.76
C GLY A 29 21.32 5.74 10.12
N GLY A 30 20.18 6.36 10.35
CA GLY A 30 19.35 6.14 11.55
C GLY A 30 18.56 4.83 11.51
N LEU A 31 18.41 4.24 10.34
CA LEU A 31 17.82 2.91 10.12
C LEU A 31 18.76 2.07 9.24
N ASP A 32 18.97 0.82 9.64
CA ASP A 32 19.75 -0.13 8.84
C ASP A 32 18.90 -0.71 7.67
N MET A 33 17.62 -1.04 7.95
CA MET A 33 16.66 -1.59 6.98
C MET A 33 15.30 -0.92 7.14
N LEU A 34 14.55 -0.89 6.05
CA LEU A 34 13.19 -0.34 6.00
C LEU A 34 12.31 -1.22 5.10
N CYS A 35 11.11 -1.53 5.59
CA CYS A 35 10.03 -2.08 4.80
C CYS A 35 8.90 -1.06 4.79
N LEU A 36 8.64 -0.41 3.64
CA LEU A 36 7.72 0.73 3.54
C LEU A 36 6.90 0.65 2.26
N ALA A 37 5.62 1.02 2.37
CA ALA A 37 4.69 1.02 1.26
C ALA A 37 5.11 1.97 0.14
N THR A 38 4.93 1.53 -1.12
CA THR A 38 5.32 2.27 -2.33
C THR A 38 4.70 3.65 -2.42
N MET A 39 3.50 3.84 -1.86
CA MET A 39 2.83 5.14 -1.87
C MET A 39 3.62 6.27 -1.17
N TRP A 40 4.46 5.94 -0.20
CA TRP A 40 5.27 6.94 0.51
C TRP A 40 6.49 7.37 -0.30
N TYR A 41 7.00 6.51 -1.19
CA TYR A 41 8.07 6.85 -2.12
C TYR A 41 7.62 7.88 -3.16
N ALA A 42 6.31 7.99 -3.44
CA ALA A 42 5.75 9.00 -4.33
C ALA A 42 6.00 10.45 -3.89
N SER A 43 6.34 10.67 -2.61
CA SER A 43 6.77 11.99 -2.12
C SER A 43 8.17 12.38 -2.57
N PHE A 44 8.99 11.43 -3.00
CA PHE A 44 10.36 11.62 -3.49
C PHE A 44 10.44 11.52 -5.01
N ASP A 45 9.65 10.63 -5.61
CA ASP A 45 9.54 10.46 -7.05
C ASP A 45 8.08 10.13 -7.41
N SER A 46 7.44 11.02 -8.16
CA SER A 46 6.04 10.91 -8.56
C SER A 46 5.74 9.65 -9.38
N ALA A 47 6.73 9.05 -10.03
CA ALA A 47 6.62 7.80 -10.78
C ALA A 47 6.04 6.65 -9.94
N PHE A 48 6.31 6.62 -8.63
CA PHE A 48 5.73 5.61 -7.73
C PHE A 48 4.20 5.66 -7.62
N ASN A 49 3.57 6.74 -8.06
CA ASN A 49 2.12 6.79 -8.14
C ASN A 49 1.54 5.77 -9.13
N VAL A 50 2.29 5.32 -10.11
CA VAL A 50 1.80 4.36 -11.11
C VAL A 50 1.29 3.06 -10.48
N ILE A 51 2.01 2.50 -9.49
CA ILE A 51 1.59 1.27 -8.77
C ILE A 51 0.30 1.52 -7.96
N ASN A 52 0.09 2.76 -7.51
CA ASN A 52 -1.04 3.14 -6.68
C ASN A 52 -2.27 3.56 -7.50
N THR A 53 -2.29 3.28 -8.80
CA THR A 53 -3.46 3.55 -9.67
C THR A 53 -4.61 2.61 -9.29
N PRO A 54 -5.76 3.13 -8.89
CA PRO A 54 -6.89 2.30 -8.49
C PRO A 54 -7.38 1.41 -9.64
N TYR A 55 -7.70 0.15 -9.32
CA TYR A 55 -8.17 -0.87 -10.27
C TYR A 55 -7.24 -1.11 -11.46
N LEU A 56 -5.94 -0.86 -11.29
CA LEU A 56 -4.93 -1.09 -12.32
C LEU A 56 -4.74 -2.58 -12.59
N PHE A 57 -4.48 -3.35 -11.55
CA PHE A 57 -4.22 -4.78 -11.67
C PHE A 57 -5.48 -5.62 -11.44
N SER A 58 -5.64 -6.66 -12.26
CA SER A 58 -6.78 -7.58 -12.19
C SER A 58 -6.71 -8.55 -11.01
N SER A 59 -5.51 -8.79 -10.48
CA SER A 59 -5.22 -9.71 -9.38
C SER A 59 -3.91 -9.36 -8.67
N ILE A 60 -3.72 -9.92 -7.48
CA ILE A 60 -2.44 -9.80 -6.75
C ILE A 60 -1.29 -10.49 -7.52
N ASP A 61 -1.59 -11.58 -8.23
CA ASP A 61 -0.59 -12.23 -9.09
C ASP A 61 -0.15 -11.35 -10.26
N ALA A 62 -1.08 -10.60 -10.88
CA ALA A 62 -0.77 -9.61 -11.91
C ALA A 62 0.10 -8.47 -11.35
N ALA A 63 -0.23 -7.96 -10.15
CA ALA A 63 0.58 -6.96 -9.47
C ALA A 63 1.98 -7.49 -9.15
N ARG A 64 2.09 -8.72 -8.65
CA ARG A 64 3.38 -9.37 -8.38
C ARG A 64 4.19 -9.57 -9.65
N ALA A 65 3.56 -10.00 -10.73
CA ALA A 65 4.22 -10.15 -12.02
C ALA A 65 4.81 -8.81 -12.47
N TYR A 66 4.06 -7.71 -12.34
CA TYR A 66 4.53 -6.36 -12.64
C TYR A 66 5.76 -5.96 -11.83
N LEU A 67 5.77 -6.20 -10.51
CA LEU A 67 6.91 -5.85 -9.64
C LEU A 67 8.21 -6.55 -10.02
N ASN A 68 8.12 -7.68 -10.72
CA ASN A 68 9.27 -8.49 -11.17
C ASN A 68 9.55 -8.35 -12.68
N ASP A 69 8.75 -7.55 -13.40
CA ASP A 69 8.93 -7.32 -14.83
C ASP A 69 9.87 -6.14 -15.09
N PRO A 70 10.67 -6.16 -16.18
CA PRO A 70 11.48 -5.02 -16.58
C PRO A 70 10.74 -3.69 -16.71
N VAL A 71 9.42 -3.70 -16.93
CA VAL A 71 8.59 -2.49 -16.96
C VAL A 71 8.64 -1.71 -15.63
N SER A 72 8.77 -2.40 -14.50
CA SER A 72 8.87 -1.75 -13.19
C SER A 72 10.29 -1.31 -12.81
N GLN A 73 11.33 -1.71 -13.58
CA GLN A 73 12.72 -1.42 -13.26
C GLN A 73 13.02 0.07 -13.00
N PRO A 74 12.41 1.05 -13.74
CA PRO A 74 12.64 2.46 -13.45
C PRO A 74 12.29 2.87 -12.01
N LEU A 75 11.33 2.19 -11.36
CA LEU A 75 10.97 2.46 -9.96
C LEU A 75 12.08 2.00 -9.00
N TRP A 76 12.68 0.83 -9.28
CA TRP A 76 13.75 0.29 -8.43
C TRP A 76 15.04 1.06 -8.62
N ASP A 77 15.34 1.52 -9.83
CA ASP A 77 16.44 2.43 -10.11
C ASP A 77 16.26 3.77 -9.38
N ALA A 78 15.02 4.27 -9.29
CA ALA A 78 14.71 5.47 -8.52
C ALA A 78 14.91 5.26 -7.01
N VAL A 79 14.56 4.09 -6.45
CA VAL A 79 14.86 3.75 -5.05
C VAL A 79 16.37 3.81 -4.79
N GLU A 80 17.17 3.23 -5.67
CA GLU A 80 18.63 3.27 -5.54
C GLU A 80 19.17 4.70 -5.74
N GLY A 81 18.59 5.47 -6.67
CA GLY A 81 18.88 6.89 -6.85
C GLY A 81 18.60 7.78 -5.63
N MET A 82 17.64 7.36 -4.79
CA MET A 82 17.37 7.99 -3.49
C MET A 82 18.38 7.61 -2.41
N GLY A 83 19.43 6.82 -2.71
CA GLY A 83 20.39 6.36 -1.71
C GLY A 83 19.85 5.26 -0.81
N VAL A 84 18.98 4.42 -1.33
CA VAL A 84 18.46 3.22 -0.68
C VAL A 84 18.91 2.00 -1.47
N LYS A 85 19.59 1.05 -0.85
CA LYS A 85 19.87 -0.24 -1.47
C LYS A 85 18.57 -1.03 -1.60
N PHE A 86 18.05 -1.14 -2.82
CA PHE A 86 16.86 -1.96 -3.11
C PHE A 86 17.20 -3.45 -2.94
N LEU A 87 16.33 -4.17 -2.21
CA LEU A 87 16.47 -5.62 -1.98
C LEU A 87 15.33 -6.39 -2.64
N ALA A 88 14.08 -5.97 -2.42
CA ALA A 88 12.90 -6.60 -2.99
C ALA A 88 11.68 -5.67 -2.95
N ALA A 89 10.66 -6.00 -3.75
CA ALA A 89 9.31 -5.45 -3.59
C ALA A 89 8.35 -6.59 -3.25
N TRP A 90 7.57 -6.44 -2.16
CA TRP A 90 6.61 -7.44 -1.72
C TRP A 90 5.19 -6.95 -1.97
N THR A 91 4.39 -7.75 -2.69
CA THR A 91 2.97 -7.47 -2.84
C THR A 91 2.25 -7.55 -1.50
N ARG A 92 1.17 -6.80 -1.39
CA ARG A 92 0.19 -6.87 -0.31
C ARG A 92 -1.16 -7.27 -0.89
N SER A 93 -2.05 -7.71 -0.01
CA SER A 93 -3.46 -7.90 -0.35
C SER A 93 -4.10 -6.62 -0.86
N PHE A 94 -5.19 -6.74 -1.61
CA PHE A 94 -5.96 -5.59 -2.04
C PHE A 94 -6.47 -4.77 -0.85
N ARG A 95 -6.46 -3.47 -1.03
CA ARG A 95 -7.00 -2.53 -0.05
C ARG A 95 -8.52 -2.55 -0.07
N MET A 96 -9.11 -2.58 1.13
CA MET A 96 -10.54 -2.55 1.39
C MET A 96 -10.92 -1.25 2.10
N THR A 97 -12.20 -0.96 2.19
CA THR A 97 -12.69 0.23 2.90
C THR A 97 -13.41 -0.17 4.18
N THR A 98 -13.09 0.46 5.32
CA THR A 98 -13.90 0.39 6.54
C THR A 98 -14.57 1.73 6.83
N ASN A 99 -15.80 1.74 7.35
CA ASN A 99 -16.49 2.95 7.74
C ASN A 99 -17.63 2.70 8.74
N ASN A 100 -18.19 3.78 9.31
CA ASN A 100 -19.31 3.74 10.28
C ASN A 100 -20.66 4.14 9.69
N VAL A 101 -20.74 4.47 8.39
CA VAL A 101 -21.92 5.08 7.79
C VAL A 101 -22.80 4.04 7.09
N ARG A 102 -22.22 3.27 6.16
CA ARG A 102 -22.94 2.26 5.35
C ARG A 102 -21.99 1.27 4.68
N PRO A 103 -22.48 0.09 4.25
CA PRO A 103 -21.76 -0.74 3.31
C PRO A 103 -21.44 0.02 2.02
N ILE A 104 -20.28 -0.24 1.42
CA ILE A 104 -19.88 0.32 0.12
C ILE A 104 -20.10 -0.76 -0.93
N THR A 105 -20.97 -0.51 -1.90
CA THR A 105 -21.31 -1.40 -3.01
C THR A 105 -21.05 -0.76 -4.37
N CYS A 106 -21.01 0.58 -4.44
CA CYS A 106 -20.71 1.33 -5.64
C CYS A 106 -20.05 2.68 -5.29
N PRO A 107 -19.51 3.44 -6.27
CA PRO A 107 -18.87 4.74 -6.00
C PRO A 107 -19.78 5.72 -5.26
N ASP A 108 -21.07 5.75 -5.58
CA ASP A 108 -22.04 6.68 -4.99
C ASP A 108 -22.22 6.50 -3.47
N ASP A 109 -21.90 5.33 -2.93
CA ASP A 109 -21.94 5.06 -1.49
C ASP A 109 -20.89 5.83 -0.70
N PHE A 110 -19.85 6.33 -1.36
CA PHE A 110 -18.86 7.20 -0.72
C PHE A 110 -19.37 8.63 -0.47
N LYS A 111 -20.49 9.04 -1.06
CA LYS A 111 -21.03 10.40 -0.91
C LYS A 111 -21.26 10.76 0.56
N GLY A 112 -20.58 11.81 0.98
CA GLY A 112 -20.68 12.36 2.34
C GLY A 112 -19.89 11.60 3.40
N ILE A 113 -19.11 10.57 3.04
CA ILE A 113 -18.19 9.88 3.96
C ILE A 113 -16.90 10.68 4.07
N LYS A 114 -16.51 11.03 5.29
CA LYS A 114 -15.19 11.58 5.62
C LYS A 114 -14.21 10.40 5.67
N LEU A 115 -13.56 10.14 4.54
CA LEU A 115 -12.65 9.02 4.40
C LEU A 115 -11.21 9.47 4.65
N ARG A 116 -10.54 8.88 5.63
CA ARG A 116 -9.09 9.04 5.76
C ARG A 116 -8.39 8.27 4.67
N THR A 117 -7.44 8.92 4.02
CA THR A 117 -6.50 8.29 3.09
C THR A 117 -5.06 8.59 3.53
N PRO A 118 -4.06 7.83 3.06
CA PRO A 118 -2.68 8.29 3.14
C PRO A 118 -2.50 9.60 2.37
N GLY A 119 -1.44 10.33 2.64
CA GLY A 119 -1.12 11.60 1.97
C GLY A 119 -0.63 11.42 0.54
N ASN A 120 -1.35 10.66 -0.27
CA ASN A 120 -1.00 10.35 -1.65
C ASN A 120 -2.08 10.88 -2.61
N GLN A 121 -1.66 11.57 -3.68
CA GLN A 121 -2.57 12.27 -4.60
C GLN A 121 -3.47 11.31 -5.40
N MET A 122 -3.02 10.09 -5.71
CA MET A 122 -3.85 9.10 -6.43
C MET A 122 -5.09 8.74 -5.60
N TYR A 123 -4.90 8.47 -4.30
CA TYR A 123 -5.99 8.13 -3.37
C TYR A 123 -6.96 9.30 -3.23
N LEU A 124 -6.44 10.51 -3.02
CA LEU A 124 -7.28 11.71 -2.87
C LEU A 124 -8.12 11.96 -4.13
N THR A 125 -7.51 11.89 -5.32
CA THR A 125 -8.19 12.09 -6.60
C THR A 125 -9.29 11.04 -6.79
N PHE A 126 -8.98 9.77 -6.57
CA PHE A 126 -9.94 8.69 -6.77
C PHE A 126 -11.13 8.77 -5.81
N PHE A 127 -10.89 8.86 -4.50
CA PHE A 127 -11.99 8.86 -3.53
C PHE A 127 -12.84 10.11 -3.57
N ASN A 128 -12.24 11.28 -3.90
CA ASN A 128 -13.02 12.49 -4.15
C ASN A 128 -13.90 12.35 -5.40
N ALA A 129 -13.44 11.70 -6.46
CA ALA A 129 -14.26 11.41 -7.65
C ALA A 129 -15.41 10.43 -7.34
N CYS A 130 -15.24 9.51 -6.39
CA CYS A 130 -16.32 8.67 -5.85
C CYS A 130 -17.29 9.44 -4.91
N GLY A 131 -16.99 10.70 -4.58
CA GLY A 131 -17.86 11.55 -3.74
C GLY A 131 -17.55 11.52 -2.24
N ALA A 132 -16.47 10.88 -1.82
CA ALA A 132 -15.96 10.99 -0.45
C ALA A 132 -15.41 12.38 -0.17
N SER A 133 -15.35 12.75 1.11
CA SER A 133 -14.47 13.81 1.58
C SER A 133 -13.14 13.20 2.00
N ALA A 134 -12.26 12.93 1.02
CA ALA A 134 -10.99 12.31 1.28
C ALA A 134 -10.05 13.26 2.05
N THR A 135 -9.55 12.81 3.20
CA THR A 135 -8.73 13.62 4.11
C THR A 135 -7.42 12.92 4.38
N PRO A 136 -6.27 13.51 4.00
CA PRO A 136 -4.97 12.94 4.30
C PRO A 136 -4.67 13.07 5.80
N MET A 137 -4.14 11.98 6.40
CA MET A 137 -3.82 11.94 7.81
C MET A 137 -2.73 10.90 8.08
N SER A 138 -1.79 11.18 9.01
CA SER A 138 -0.82 10.22 9.49
C SER A 138 -1.49 8.97 10.04
N PHE A 139 -0.89 7.79 9.77
CA PHE A 139 -1.48 6.52 10.21
C PHE A 139 -1.64 6.44 11.74
N SER A 140 -0.68 6.97 12.49
CA SER A 140 -0.69 7.01 13.95
C SER A 140 -1.91 7.75 14.57
N GLU A 141 -2.57 8.61 13.79
CA GLU A 141 -3.73 9.39 14.25
C GLU A 141 -5.07 8.70 13.94
N VAL A 142 -5.06 7.67 13.06
CA VAL A 142 -6.29 7.11 12.48
C VAL A 142 -7.21 6.51 13.53
N TYR A 143 -6.71 5.68 14.45
CA TYR A 143 -7.56 5.06 15.48
C TYR A 143 -8.31 6.11 16.31
N THR A 144 -7.59 7.11 16.78
CA THR A 144 -8.20 8.21 17.58
C THR A 144 -9.20 9.01 16.76
N ALA A 145 -8.91 9.28 15.50
CA ALA A 145 -9.81 10.01 14.62
C ALA A 145 -11.11 9.23 14.30
N LEU A 146 -11.02 7.91 14.15
CA LEU A 146 -12.18 7.00 14.03
C LEU A 146 -12.98 6.97 15.34
N GLN A 147 -12.30 6.80 16.48
CA GLN A 147 -12.92 6.75 17.80
C GLN A 147 -13.69 8.04 18.15
N THR A 148 -13.16 9.20 17.76
CA THR A 148 -13.77 10.52 18.00
C THR A 148 -14.73 10.94 16.90
N ASN A 149 -14.97 10.12 15.87
CA ASN A 149 -15.79 10.43 14.70
C ASN A 149 -15.31 11.69 13.93
N THR A 150 -14.03 12.05 14.04
CA THR A 150 -13.41 13.10 13.21
C THR A 150 -13.41 12.68 11.75
N ILE A 151 -13.19 11.39 11.49
CA ILE A 151 -13.36 10.71 10.21
C ILE A 151 -14.39 9.58 10.37
N ASP A 152 -15.07 9.22 9.28
CA ASP A 152 -16.07 8.17 9.25
C ASP A 152 -15.49 6.81 8.89
N GLY A 153 -14.35 6.79 8.17
CA GLY A 153 -13.74 5.57 7.68
C GLY A 153 -12.30 5.76 7.20
N GLN A 154 -11.71 4.65 6.81
CA GLN A 154 -10.37 4.55 6.26
C GLN A 154 -10.30 3.41 5.22
N GLU A 155 -9.18 3.25 4.54
CA GLU A 155 -8.92 2.19 3.58
C GLU A 155 -7.52 1.60 3.80
N ASN A 156 -7.42 0.28 3.80
CA ASN A 156 -6.21 -0.53 3.95
C ASN A 156 -6.51 -2.00 3.61
N PRO A 157 -5.51 -2.85 3.38
CA PRO A 157 -5.71 -4.29 3.39
C PRO A 157 -6.25 -4.79 4.74
N ALA A 158 -6.89 -5.95 4.77
CA ALA A 158 -7.60 -6.50 5.94
C ALA A 158 -6.72 -6.67 7.19
N ASP A 159 -5.42 -6.97 7.00
CA ASP A 159 -4.43 -7.10 8.07
C ASP A 159 -4.29 -5.84 8.93
N VAL A 160 -4.52 -4.67 8.36
CA VAL A 160 -4.35 -3.38 9.05
C VAL A 160 -5.52 -3.07 10.00
N PRO A 161 -6.80 -3.06 9.58
CA PRO A 161 -7.90 -2.87 10.52
C PRO A 161 -7.96 -3.97 11.59
N TYR A 162 -7.50 -5.19 11.27
CA TYR A 162 -7.34 -6.26 12.25
C TYR A 162 -6.26 -5.94 13.28
N SER A 163 -5.00 -5.76 12.84
CA SER A 163 -3.86 -5.56 13.75
C SER A 163 -3.90 -4.24 14.52
N SER A 164 -4.56 -3.21 13.96
CA SER A 164 -4.75 -1.91 14.60
C SER A 164 -6.04 -1.78 15.41
N SER A 165 -6.78 -2.88 15.59
CA SER A 165 -8.03 -2.93 16.35
C SER A 165 -9.12 -1.96 15.85
N PHE A 166 -9.14 -1.63 14.55
CA PHE A 166 -10.15 -0.73 14.01
C PHE A 166 -11.57 -1.32 14.11
N TYR A 167 -11.71 -2.64 14.23
CA TYR A 167 -12.97 -3.32 14.48
C TYR A 167 -13.67 -2.86 15.78
N GLU A 168 -12.94 -2.24 16.71
CA GLU A 168 -13.53 -1.68 17.94
C GLU A 168 -14.26 -0.34 17.67
N VAL A 169 -13.91 0.34 16.58
CA VAL A 169 -14.36 1.71 16.26
C VAL A 169 -14.96 1.84 14.85
N GLN A 170 -15.07 0.73 14.10
CA GLN A 170 -15.62 0.67 12.75
C GLN A 170 -16.71 -0.38 12.66
N LYS A 171 -17.75 -0.09 11.88
CA LYS A 171 -18.92 -0.96 11.75
C LYS A 171 -18.93 -1.79 10.48
N TYR A 172 -18.54 -1.23 9.36
CA TYR A 172 -18.58 -1.87 8.05
C TYR A 172 -17.18 -2.10 7.51
N ILE A 173 -16.98 -3.25 6.87
CA ILE A 173 -15.81 -3.55 6.03
C ILE A 173 -16.31 -3.99 4.65
N SER A 174 -15.91 -3.28 3.61
CA SER A 174 -16.32 -3.55 2.24
C SER A 174 -15.10 -3.90 1.40
N ALA A 175 -15.14 -5.06 0.76
CA ALA A 175 -14.08 -5.55 -0.13
C ALA A 175 -14.07 -4.77 -1.45
N THR A 176 -13.72 -3.48 -1.37
CA THR A 176 -13.63 -2.61 -2.54
C THR A 176 -12.46 -3.01 -3.46
N ASN A 177 -11.43 -3.65 -2.95
CA ASN A 177 -10.28 -4.22 -3.69
C ASN A 177 -9.69 -3.23 -4.71
N HIS A 178 -9.57 -1.97 -4.29
CA HIS A 178 -9.33 -0.84 -5.20
C HIS A 178 -7.86 -0.63 -5.58
N ILE A 179 -6.90 -1.09 -4.78
CA ILE A 179 -5.47 -0.95 -5.05
C ILE A 179 -4.73 -2.20 -4.56
N ALA A 180 -3.92 -2.78 -5.45
CA ALA A 180 -2.92 -3.79 -5.11
C ALA A 180 -1.62 -3.06 -4.76
N GLU A 181 -1.37 -2.88 -3.47
CA GLU A 181 -0.19 -2.17 -2.98
C GLU A 181 1.05 -3.07 -2.89
N ALA A 182 2.22 -2.47 -2.80
CA ALA A 182 3.47 -3.17 -2.52
C ALA A 182 4.29 -2.46 -1.44
N TRP A 183 5.16 -3.22 -0.80
CA TRP A 183 6.21 -2.71 0.07
C TRP A 183 7.56 -2.78 -0.63
N VAL A 184 8.35 -1.71 -0.51
CA VAL A 184 9.78 -1.72 -0.83
C VAL A 184 10.53 -2.18 0.40
N VAL A 185 11.34 -3.21 0.23
CA VAL A 185 12.33 -3.66 1.21
C VAL A 185 13.67 -3.09 0.79
N GLY A 186 14.19 -2.21 1.60
CA GLY A 186 15.45 -1.52 1.33
C GLY A 186 16.38 -1.49 2.53
N MET A 187 17.63 -1.18 2.27
CA MET A 187 18.67 -1.08 3.28
C MET A 187 19.52 0.18 3.07
N ASN A 188 20.06 0.73 4.15
CA ASN A 188 21.07 1.77 4.03
C ASN A 188 22.28 1.21 3.24
N PRO A 189 22.74 1.87 2.16
CA PRO A 189 23.79 1.33 1.29
C PRO A 189 25.13 1.16 1.98
N ASP A 190 25.51 2.08 2.87
CA ASP A 190 26.78 1.99 3.60
C ASP A 190 26.75 0.84 4.61
N LYS A 191 25.60 0.65 5.28
CA LYS A 191 25.40 -0.49 6.16
C LYS A 191 25.46 -1.81 5.38
N PHE A 192 24.79 -1.90 4.23
CA PHE A 192 24.85 -3.08 3.37
C PHE A 192 26.28 -3.38 2.94
N ALA A 193 27.01 -2.37 2.44
CA ALA A 193 28.40 -2.51 2.01
C ALA A 193 29.38 -2.87 3.15
N SER A 194 29.03 -2.56 4.40
CA SER A 194 29.85 -2.90 5.59
C SER A 194 29.76 -4.37 6.01
N LEU A 195 28.80 -5.11 5.47
CA LEU A 195 28.62 -6.53 5.77
C LEU A 195 29.59 -7.39 4.94
N ASP A 196 29.94 -8.56 5.45
CA ASP A 196 30.68 -9.55 4.68
C ASP A 196 29.87 -9.99 3.44
N GLU A 197 30.52 -10.31 2.34
CA GLU A 197 29.87 -10.64 1.04
C GLU A 197 28.82 -11.75 1.15
N ASP A 198 29.07 -12.78 1.97
CA ASP A 198 28.13 -13.86 2.22
C ASP A 198 26.86 -13.41 2.97
N LEU A 199 26.98 -12.41 3.85
CA LEU A 199 25.82 -11.81 4.52
C LEU A 199 25.05 -10.87 3.59
N GLN A 200 25.73 -10.13 2.72
CA GLN A 200 25.07 -9.32 1.68
C GLN A 200 24.24 -10.22 0.76
N THR A 201 24.82 -11.33 0.30
CA THR A 201 24.13 -12.32 -0.53
C THR A 201 22.93 -12.92 0.22
N LEU A 202 23.13 -13.36 1.46
CA LEU A 202 22.07 -13.94 2.28
C LEU A 202 20.89 -12.99 2.45
N ILE A 203 21.14 -11.71 2.76
CA ILE A 203 20.08 -10.72 2.95
C ILE A 203 19.32 -10.48 1.65
N ALA A 204 20.03 -10.33 0.52
CA ALA A 204 19.40 -10.09 -0.77
C ALA A 204 18.54 -11.28 -1.22
N GLU A 205 19.07 -12.50 -1.12
CA GLU A 205 18.34 -13.72 -1.46
C GLU A 205 17.13 -13.93 -0.55
N THR A 206 17.29 -13.73 0.77
CA THR A 206 16.18 -13.85 1.72
C THR A 206 15.10 -12.84 1.43
N ALA A 207 15.44 -11.58 1.11
CA ALA A 207 14.45 -10.56 0.77
C ALA A 207 13.63 -10.94 -0.49
N GLN A 208 14.25 -11.57 -1.48
CA GLN A 208 13.57 -12.07 -2.67
C GLN A 208 12.70 -13.30 -2.37
N GLU A 209 13.18 -14.26 -1.60
CA GLU A 209 12.42 -15.45 -1.20
C GLU A 209 11.18 -15.07 -0.36
N MET A 210 11.30 -14.08 0.49
CA MET A 210 10.21 -13.58 1.34
C MET A 210 9.04 -12.99 0.54
N GLN A 211 9.23 -12.60 -0.72
CA GLN A 211 8.13 -12.15 -1.58
C GLN A 211 7.05 -13.24 -1.73
N GLN A 212 7.47 -14.48 -2.01
CA GLN A 212 6.52 -15.60 -2.11
C GLN A 212 5.93 -15.96 -0.74
N TRP A 213 6.77 -16.02 0.29
CA TRP A 213 6.29 -16.32 1.65
C TRP A 213 5.23 -15.30 2.10
N LYS A 214 5.44 -14.00 1.82
CA LYS A 214 4.50 -12.93 2.19
C LYS A 214 3.15 -13.11 1.48
N LEU A 215 3.18 -13.42 0.18
CA LEU A 215 1.97 -13.70 -0.59
C LEU A 215 1.19 -14.91 -0.03
N ASP A 216 1.91 -16.00 0.26
CA ASP A 216 1.29 -17.21 0.81
C ASP A 216 0.71 -16.93 2.20
N TYR A 217 1.40 -16.14 3.01
CA TYR A 217 0.94 -15.72 4.33
C TYR A 217 -0.35 -14.89 4.24
N ASP A 218 -0.39 -13.86 3.39
CA ASP A 218 -1.56 -13.01 3.20
C ASP A 218 -2.77 -13.84 2.71
N ASN A 219 -2.56 -14.67 1.71
CA ASN A 219 -3.61 -15.57 1.20
C ASN A 219 -4.17 -16.52 2.28
N ALA A 220 -3.34 -16.91 3.25
CA ALA A 220 -3.75 -17.79 4.34
C ALA A 220 -4.44 -17.04 5.49
N THR A 221 -4.16 -15.75 5.69
CA THR A 221 -4.61 -14.99 6.87
C THR A 221 -5.70 -13.97 6.59
N ASP A 222 -5.79 -13.42 5.40
CA ASP A 222 -6.77 -12.34 5.09
C ASP A 222 -8.21 -12.71 5.45
N GLN A 223 -8.65 -13.91 5.08
CA GLN A 223 -10.02 -14.35 5.40
C GLN A 223 -10.20 -14.54 6.91
N ALA A 224 -9.20 -15.06 7.60
CA ALA A 224 -9.28 -15.24 9.05
C ALA A 224 -9.33 -13.89 9.79
N ASP A 225 -8.61 -12.88 9.31
CA ASP A 225 -8.64 -11.53 9.86
C ASP A 225 -10.02 -10.89 9.65
N ILE A 226 -10.62 -11.07 8.46
CA ILE A 226 -11.98 -10.61 8.17
C ILE A 226 -12.99 -11.33 9.07
N ASP A 227 -12.92 -12.66 9.17
CA ASP A 227 -13.82 -13.46 9.99
C ASP A 227 -13.76 -13.04 11.47
N PHE A 228 -12.54 -12.79 11.98
CA PHE A 228 -12.36 -12.27 13.33
C PHE A 228 -13.03 -10.91 13.52
N MET A 229 -12.86 -9.97 12.58
CA MET A 229 -13.49 -8.65 12.66
C MET A 229 -15.01 -8.75 12.60
N VAL A 230 -15.55 -9.68 11.81
CA VAL A 230 -17.00 -9.98 11.76
C VAL A 230 -17.48 -10.58 13.10
N GLU A 231 -16.74 -11.50 13.71
CA GLU A 231 -17.04 -12.01 15.04
C GLU A 231 -17.05 -10.92 16.12
N LYS A 232 -16.26 -9.85 15.92
CA LYS A 232 -16.26 -8.66 16.79
C LYS A 232 -17.39 -7.68 16.50
N GLY A 233 -18.19 -7.94 15.47
CA GLY A 233 -19.42 -7.18 15.18
C GLY A 233 -19.35 -6.29 13.94
N MET A 234 -18.29 -6.35 13.14
CA MET A 234 -18.28 -5.69 11.85
C MET A 234 -19.19 -6.40 10.84
N GLU A 235 -19.79 -5.64 9.94
CA GLU A 235 -20.57 -6.15 8.82
C GLU A 235 -19.69 -6.14 7.56
N TYR A 236 -19.44 -7.35 7.02
CA TYR A 236 -18.64 -7.53 5.79
C TYR A 236 -19.53 -7.60 4.55
N ASN A 237 -19.09 -6.97 3.47
CA ASN A 237 -19.68 -7.16 2.15
C ASN A 237 -18.62 -7.16 1.03
N GLU A 238 -18.92 -7.88 -0.04
CA GLU A 238 -18.19 -7.83 -1.30
C GLU A 238 -18.92 -6.94 -2.30
N LEU A 239 -18.20 -6.47 -3.33
CA LEU A 239 -18.82 -5.84 -4.49
C LEU A 239 -19.39 -6.91 -5.40
N ASP A 240 -20.55 -6.65 -5.96
CA ASP A 240 -21.01 -7.39 -7.11
C ASP A 240 -20.31 -6.92 -8.40
N GLU A 241 -20.53 -7.63 -9.50
CA GLU A 241 -19.91 -7.32 -10.81
C GLU A 241 -20.23 -5.89 -11.27
N ALA A 242 -21.44 -5.41 -11.04
CA ALA A 242 -21.86 -4.06 -11.44
C ALA A 242 -21.17 -2.97 -10.60
N GLY A 243 -21.07 -3.17 -9.30
CA GLY A 243 -20.36 -2.27 -8.41
C GLY A 243 -18.87 -2.21 -8.73
N PHE A 244 -18.24 -3.36 -8.94
CA PHE A 244 -16.84 -3.43 -9.35
C PHE A 244 -16.58 -2.69 -10.67
N ALA A 245 -17.42 -2.94 -11.69
CA ALA A 245 -17.33 -2.27 -12.98
C ALA A 245 -17.52 -0.76 -12.87
N ALA A 246 -18.44 -0.29 -12.01
CA ALA A 246 -18.65 1.13 -11.79
C ALA A 246 -17.40 1.82 -11.20
N PHE A 247 -16.72 1.19 -10.25
CA PHE A 247 -15.45 1.71 -9.72
C PHE A 247 -14.33 1.72 -10.75
N GLN A 248 -14.23 0.68 -11.58
CA GLN A 248 -13.27 0.66 -12.69
C GLN A 248 -13.52 1.79 -13.69
N GLU A 249 -14.79 2.11 -13.99
CA GLU A 249 -15.13 3.22 -14.88
C GLU A 249 -14.69 4.57 -14.29
N VAL A 250 -14.93 4.80 -12.99
CA VAL A 250 -14.42 6.00 -12.31
C VAL A 250 -12.90 6.07 -12.45
N SER A 251 -12.18 4.99 -12.15
CA SER A 251 -10.72 4.97 -12.26
C SER A 251 -10.25 5.29 -13.68
N LYS A 252 -10.80 4.61 -14.69
CA LYS A 252 -10.44 4.82 -16.10
C LYS A 252 -10.72 6.25 -16.57
N SER A 253 -11.80 6.87 -16.08
CA SER A 253 -12.12 8.26 -16.42
C SER A 253 -11.06 9.25 -15.90
N LEU A 254 -10.32 8.87 -14.87
CA LEU A 254 -9.26 9.67 -14.24
C LEU A 254 -7.87 9.40 -14.81
N TYR A 255 -7.68 8.48 -15.74
CA TYR A 255 -6.39 8.16 -16.33
C TYR A 255 -5.62 9.38 -16.86
N PRO A 256 -6.25 10.36 -17.55
CA PRO A 256 -5.53 11.57 -17.98
C PRO A 256 -5.02 12.43 -16.81
N GLU A 257 -5.65 12.36 -15.63
CA GLU A 257 -5.20 13.03 -14.42
C GLU A 257 -4.13 12.20 -13.72
N PHE A 258 -4.32 10.90 -13.60
CA PHE A 258 -3.33 9.98 -13.02
C PHE A 258 -2.01 10.00 -13.77
N GLN A 259 -2.03 10.03 -15.11
CA GLN A 259 -0.83 10.15 -15.93
C GLN A 259 -0.03 11.42 -15.59
N LYS A 260 -0.72 12.55 -15.37
CA LYS A 260 -0.07 13.80 -14.95
C LYS A 260 0.50 13.71 -13.53
N ILE A 261 -0.15 12.97 -12.62
CA ILE A 261 0.34 12.75 -11.26
C ILE A 261 1.59 11.85 -11.27
N VAL A 262 1.64 10.86 -12.14
CA VAL A 262 2.81 9.98 -12.33
C VAL A 262 3.99 10.75 -12.93
N ASP A 263 3.72 11.73 -13.80
CA ASP A 263 4.70 12.61 -14.46
C ASP A 263 5.83 11.84 -15.19
N ASN A 264 5.48 10.67 -15.73
CA ASN A 264 6.35 9.82 -16.53
C ASN A 264 5.52 9.06 -17.57
N ASP A 265 5.40 9.61 -18.76
CA ASP A 265 4.53 9.08 -19.82
C ASP A 265 4.96 7.68 -20.29
N ASP A 266 6.26 7.42 -20.40
CA ASP A 266 6.77 6.13 -20.86
C ASP A 266 6.44 5.02 -19.83
N LEU A 267 6.69 5.27 -18.55
CA LEU A 267 6.35 4.35 -17.48
C LEU A 267 4.83 4.16 -17.38
N TRP A 268 4.06 5.24 -17.45
CA TRP A 268 2.60 5.16 -17.44
C TRP A 268 2.08 4.25 -18.55
N ASN A 269 2.46 4.54 -19.80
CA ASN A 269 1.97 3.81 -20.96
C ASN A 269 2.37 2.32 -20.91
N SER A 270 3.63 2.02 -20.59
CA SER A 270 4.10 0.64 -20.48
C SER A 270 3.43 -0.13 -19.33
N THR A 271 3.14 0.54 -18.21
CA THR A 271 2.43 -0.06 -17.07
C THR A 271 0.96 -0.34 -17.41
N ILE A 272 0.26 0.58 -18.07
CA ILE A 272 -1.13 0.37 -18.53
C ILE A 272 -1.18 -0.79 -19.54
N GLU A 273 -0.23 -0.84 -20.47
CA GLU A 273 -0.13 -1.95 -21.44
C GLU A 273 0.13 -3.29 -20.74
N PHE A 274 1.04 -3.31 -19.77
CA PHE A 274 1.30 -4.51 -18.97
C PHE A 274 0.04 -4.99 -18.26
N ALA A 275 -0.65 -4.10 -17.54
CA ALA A 275 -1.84 -4.43 -16.77
C ALA A 275 -3.02 -4.90 -17.65
N ALA A 276 -3.11 -4.40 -18.89
CA ALA A 276 -4.13 -4.83 -19.83
C ALA A 276 -3.91 -6.25 -20.40
N ASN A 277 -2.69 -6.77 -20.29
CA ASN A 277 -2.29 -8.10 -20.81
C ASN A 277 -2.20 -9.17 -19.70
N HIS A 278 -2.37 -8.80 -18.44
CA HIS A 278 -2.31 -9.67 -17.26
C HIS A 278 -3.54 -9.50 -16.37
#